data_1af0a20d9964ddba6742221266d0380d
#
_entry.id   1af0a20d9964ddba6742221266d0380d
#
_cell.length_a   1.000
_cell.length_b   1.000
_cell.length_c   1.000
_cell.angle_alpha   90.00
_cell.angle_beta   90.00
_cell.angle_gamma   90.00
#
_symmetry.space_group_name_H-M   'P 1'
#
loop_
_entity.id
_entity.type
_entity.pdbx_description
1 polymer ?
#
loop_
_entity_poly.entity_id
_entity_poly.type
_entity_poly.pdbx_seq_one_letter_code
_entity_poly.pdbx_strand_id
1 'polypeptide(L)'
;MQALYQWQVTGQDIGQIEVQFLEDPMNTKQLEQSYFKILLHSVPKYVTELDAQLEHFTDRTVAQLDLVEKAILRLCAYELLHKPDVPYRVVINEGVELAKTFGADKGHRYMNGVLDKLAHKVRAVEISRKKSR
;
A
#
# COMPACT_ATOMS: atom_id res chain seq x y z
N MET A 1 2.71 -2.99 -6.65
CA MET A 1 1.74 -3.93 -6.06
C MET A 1 2.02 -5.38 -6.41
N GLN A 2 2.16 -5.72 -7.69
CA GLN A 2 2.44 -7.10 -8.11
C GLN A 2 3.75 -7.64 -7.54
N ALA A 3 4.79 -6.81 -7.46
CA ALA A 3 6.06 -7.21 -6.87
C ALA A 3 5.92 -7.53 -5.37
N LEU A 4 5.16 -6.73 -4.64
CA LEU A 4 4.89 -7.00 -3.22
C LEU A 4 4.06 -8.27 -3.03
N TYR A 5 3.11 -8.50 -3.92
CA TYR A 5 2.34 -9.75 -3.91
C TYR A 5 3.27 -10.95 -4.09
N GLN A 6 4.18 -10.89 -5.07
CA GLN A 6 5.14 -11.95 -5.32
C GLN A 6 6.02 -12.21 -4.11
N TRP A 7 6.50 -11.15 -3.45
CA TRP A 7 7.28 -11.27 -2.23
C TRP A 7 6.49 -11.97 -1.12
N GLN A 8 5.24 -11.61 -0.93
CA GLN A 8 4.38 -12.23 0.10
C GLN A 8 4.16 -13.71 -0.15
N VAL A 9 4.01 -14.10 -1.42
CA VAL A 9 3.72 -15.50 -1.79
C VAL A 9 4.97 -16.36 -1.75
N THR A 10 6.09 -15.86 -2.28
CA THR A 10 7.30 -16.67 -2.50
C THR A 10 8.35 -16.54 -1.42
N GLY A 11 8.37 -15.43 -0.69
CA GLY A 11 9.48 -15.11 0.22
C GLY A 11 10.79 -14.84 -0.52
N GLN A 12 10.75 -14.69 -1.83
CA GLN A 12 11.90 -14.46 -2.67
C GLN A 12 12.62 -13.17 -2.29
N ASP A 13 13.94 -13.13 -2.48
CA ASP A 13 14.75 -11.94 -2.20
C ASP A 13 14.22 -10.71 -2.97
N ILE A 14 14.07 -9.61 -2.25
CA ILE A 14 13.55 -8.36 -2.83
C ILE A 14 14.40 -7.87 -4.00
N GLY A 15 15.72 -8.00 -3.90
CA GLY A 15 16.62 -7.59 -4.99
C GLY A 15 16.37 -8.36 -6.28
N GLN A 16 16.09 -9.66 -6.17
CA GLN A 16 15.77 -10.50 -7.33
C GLN A 16 14.43 -10.10 -7.95
N ILE A 17 13.42 -9.82 -7.13
CA ILE A 17 12.11 -9.37 -7.60
C ILE A 17 12.26 -8.04 -8.33
N GLU A 18 13.02 -7.11 -7.74
CA GLU A 18 13.29 -5.80 -8.34
C GLU A 18 13.89 -5.93 -9.74
N VAL A 19 14.92 -6.77 -9.89
CA VAL A 19 15.57 -6.99 -11.20
C VAL A 19 14.54 -7.48 -12.22
N GLN A 20 13.72 -8.47 -11.86
CA GLN A 20 12.70 -9.02 -12.76
C GLN A 20 11.73 -7.94 -13.26
N PHE A 21 11.25 -7.09 -12.35
CA PHE A 21 10.27 -6.07 -12.72
C PHE A 21 10.88 -4.90 -13.49
N LEU A 22 12.13 -4.54 -13.20
CA LEU A 22 12.82 -3.45 -13.91
C LEU A 22 13.27 -3.86 -15.31
N GLU A 23 13.46 -5.14 -15.56
CA GLU A 23 13.80 -5.66 -16.90
C GLU A 23 12.57 -5.74 -17.82
N ASP A 24 11.36 -5.63 -17.27
CA ASP A 24 10.14 -5.65 -18.06
C ASP A 24 10.08 -4.40 -18.95
N PRO A 25 9.94 -4.56 -20.29
CA PRO A 25 9.85 -3.42 -21.21
C PRO A 25 8.70 -2.46 -20.91
N MET A 26 7.69 -2.89 -20.17
CA MET A 26 6.57 -2.04 -19.80
C MET A 26 6.90 -1.07 -18.66
N ASN A 27 8.01 -1.28 -17.95
CA ASN A 27 8.46 -0.41 -16.86
C ASN A 27 9.50 0.59 -17.37
N THR A 28 9.07 1.53 -18.19
CA THR A 28 9.99 2.39 -18.95
C THR A 28 10.22 3.78 -18.35
N LYS A 29 9.40 4.21 -17.39
CA LYS A 29 9.51 5.57 -16.83
C LYS A 29 10.45 5.60 -15.63
N GLN A 30 11.53 6.35 -15.75
CA GLN A 30 12.59 6.41 -14.75
C GLN A 30 12.12 6.89 -13.36
N LEU A 31 11.22 7.89 -13.32
CA LEU A 31 10.68 8.39 -12.04
C LEU A 31 9.82 7.34 -11.34
N GLU A 32 9.00 6.63 -12.10
CA GLU A 32 8.18 5.55 -11.58
C GLU A 32 9.05 4.40 -11.06
N GLN A 33 10.17 4.13 -11.73
CA GLN A 33 11.11 3.09 -11.29
C GLN A 33 11.76 3.46 -9.96
N SER A 34 12.15 4.72 -9.76
CA SER A 34 12.74 5.18 -8.50
C SER A 34 11.76 5.03 -7.34
N TYR A 35 10.51 5.45 -7.54
CA TYR A 35 9.46 5.32 -6.54
C TYR A 35 9.13 3.84 -6.27
N PHE A 36 9.07 3.04 -7.33
CA PHE A 36 8.89 1.59 -7.23
C PHE A 36 9.96 0.96 -6.33
N LYS A 37 11.22 1.33 -6.52
CA LYS A 37 12.33 0.82 -5.68
C LYS A 37 12.12 1.17 -4.21
N ILE A 38 11.76 2.42 -3.92
CA ILE A 38 11.51 2.85 -2.55
C ILE A 38 10.42 2.01 -1.92
N LEU A 39 9.28 1.85 -2.60
CA LEU A 39 8.15 1.09 -2.06
C LEU A 39 8.49 -0.38 -1.89
N LEU A 40 9.15 -0.98 -2.87
CA LEU A 40 9.48 -2.40 -2.85
C LEU A 40 10.39 -2.77 -1.69
N HIS A 41 11.38 -1.93 -1.39
CA HIS A 41 12.31 -2.16 -0.28
C HIS A 41 11.75 -1.73 1.06
N SER A 42 10.97 -0.65 1.09
CA SER A 42 10.49 -0.06 2.33
C SER A 42 9.31 -0.81 2.93
N VAL A 43 8.37 -1.30 2.11
CA VAL A 43 7.20 -2.00 2.63
C VAL A 43 7.61 -3.26 3.40
N PRO A 44 8.47 -4.17 2.86
CA PRO A 44 8.93 -5.31 3.66
C PRO A 44 9.73 -4.91 4.90
N LYS A 45 10.54 -3.85 4.80
CA LYS A 45 11.35 -3.37 5.92
C LYS A 45 10.48 -2.94 7.11
N TYR A 46 9.36 -2.29 6.85
CA TYR A 46 8.47 -1.76 7.88
C TYR A 46 7.22 -2.63 8.08
N VAL A 47 7.20 -3.86 7.58
CA VAL A 47 6.00 -4.70 7.57
C VAL A 47 5.39 -4.89 8.96
N THR A 48 6.21 -5.07 9.98
CA THR A 48 5.72 -5.25 11.35
C THR A 48 4.98 -4.01 11.85
N GLU A 49 5.55 -2.82 11.61
CA GLU A 49 4.91 -1.55 11.94
C GLU A 49 3.61 -1.35 11.17
N LEU A 50 3.65 -1.62 9.86
CA LEU A 50 2.48 -1.43 9.00
C LEU A 50 1.33 -2.35 9.40
N ASP A 51 1.63 -3.62 9.67
CA ASP A 51 0.61 -4.58 10.08
C ASP A 51 0.03 -4.21 11.45
N ALA A 52 0.86 -3.75 12.37
CA ALA A 52 0.38 -3.31 13.68
C ALA A 52 -0.59 -2.14 13.57
N GLN A 53 -0.30 -1.18 12.70
CA GLN A 53 -1.20 -0.04 12.48
C GLN A 53 -2.49 -0.45 11.79
N LEU A 54 -2.41 -1.33 10.79
CA LEU A 54 -3.58 -1.82 10.07
C LEU A 54 -4.51 -2.62 10.97
N GLU A 55 -3.98 -3.43 11.87
CA GLU A 55 -4.76 -4.30 12.75
C GLU A 55 -5.63 -3.54 13.74
N HIS A 56 -5.35 -2.26 14.00
CA HIS A 56 -6.27 -1.42 14.78
C HIS A 56 -7.62 -1.22 14.09
N PHE A 57 -7.68 -1.40 12.77
CA PHE A 57 -8.85 -1.07 11.98
C PHE A 57 -9.39 -2.24 11.17
N THR A 58 -8.73 -3.40 11.21
CA THR A 58 -9.22 -4.61 10.56
C THR A 58 -10.00 -5.45 11.56
N ASP A 59 -10.98 -6.20 11.07
CA ASP A 59 -11.80 -7.09 11.89
C ASP A 59 -11.12 -8.45 12.13
N ARG A 60 -9.95 -8.65 11.52
CA ARG A 60 -9.15 -9.87 11.62
C ARG A 60 -7.67 -9.49 11.51
N THR A 61 -6.77 -10.44 11.80
CA THR A 61 -5.34 -10.16 11.68
C THR A 61 -4.97 -9.96 10.20
N VAL A 62 -3.92 -9.17 9.95
CA VAL A 62 -3.43 -8.95 8.59
C VAL A 62 -3.06 -10.29 7.93
N ALA A 63 -2.53 -11.24 8.70
CA ALA A 63 -2.18 -12.56 8.18
C ALA A 63 -3.39 -13.32 7.60
N GLN A 64 -4.59 -13.03 8.07
CA GLN A 64 -5.83 -13.69 7.61
C GLN A 64 -6.47 -13.01 6.41
N LEU A 65 -5.95 -11.86 5.99
CA LEU A 65 -6.48 -11.15 4.83
C LEU A 65 -6.08 -11.84 3.53
N ASP A 66 -6.89 -11.64 2.50
CA ASP A 66 -6.54 -12.05 1.15
C ASP A 66 -5.20 -11.45 0.73
N LEU A 67 -4.40 -12.19 -0.03
CA LEU A 67 -3.04 -11.76 -0.39
C LEU A 67 -3.02 -10.47 -1.21
N VAL A 68 -4.00 -10.26 -2.08
CA VAL A 68 -4.11 -9.02 -2.86
C VAL A 68 -4.46 -7.85 -1.94
N GLU A 69 -5.46 -8.02 -1.09
CA GLU A 69 -5.85 -7.00 -0.12
C GLU A 69 -4.69 -6.65 0.81
N LYS A 70 -3.98 -7.66 1.28
CA LYS A 70 -2.81 -7.49 2.15
C LYS A 70 -1.74 -6.63 1.49
N ALA A 71 -1.41 -6.92 0.23
CA ALA A 71 -0.40 -6.17 -0.51
C ALA A 71 -0.82 -4.71 -0.68
N ILE A 72 -2.07 -4.47 -1.05
CA ILE A 72 -2.59 -3.12 -1.26
C ILE A 72 -2.64 -2.33 0.05
N LEU A 73 -3.15 -2.94 1.12
CA LEU A 73 -3.23 -2.28 2.42
C LEU A 73 -1.86 -1.93 2.97
N ARG A 74 -0.88 -2.82 2.84
CA ARG A 74 0.50 -2.55 3.27
C ARG A 74 1.12 -1.41 2.48
N LEU A 75 0.94 -1.41 1.16
CA LEU A 75 1.45 -0.35 0.30
C LEU A 75 0.87 1.01 0.70
N CYS A 76 -0.45 1.08 0.82
CA CYS A 76 -1.14 2.32 1.17
C CYS A 76 -0.81 2.76 2.60
N ALA A 77 -0.72 1.84 3.55
CA ALA A 77 -0.32 2.17 4.92
C ALA A 77 1.08 2.79 4.95
N TYR A 78 2.00 2.24 4.17
CA TYR A 78 3.34 2.81 4.07
C TYR A 78 3.28 4.25 3.57
N GLU A 79 2.53 4.51 2.51
CA GLU A 79 2.41 5.86 1.96
C GLU A 79 1.77 6.82 2.95
N LEU A 80 0.74 6.37 3.67
CA LEU A 80 0.08 7.21 4.68
C LEU A 80 1.02 7.57 5.84
N LEU A 81 1.83 6.62 6.29
CA LEU A 81 2.72 6.79 7.44
C LEU A 81 4.03 7.49 7.09
N HIS A 82 4.60 7.21 5.93
CA HIS A 82 5.96 7.60 5.61
C HIS A 82 6.10 8.55 4.42
N LYS A 83 5.01 8.86 3.71
CA LYS A 83 5.02 9.77 2.57
C LYS A 83 3.99 10.89 2.74
N PRO A 84 4.24 11.81 3.70
CA PRO A 84 3.26 12.86 4.00
C PRO A 84 3.03 13.86 2.85
N ASP A 85 3.93 13.90 1.87
CA ASP A 85 3.80 14.73 0.68
C ASP A 85 2.75 14.18 -0.31
N VAL A 86 2.39 12.90 -0.20
CA VAL A 86 1.31 12.30 -1.01
C VAL A 86 -0.01 12.52 -0.27
N PRO A 87 -0.99 13.25 -0.85
CA PRO A 87 -2.26 13.49 -0.18
C PRO A 87 -2.99 12.19 0.17
N TYR A 88 -3.61 12.15 1.36
CA TYR A 88 -4.23 10.91 1.84
C TYR A 88 -5.33 10.40 0.89
N ARG A 89 -6.09 11.30 0.27
CA ARG A 89 -7.14 10.91 -0.68
C ARG A 89 -6.58 10.25 -1.92
N VAL A 90 -5.41 10.71 -2.39
CA VAL A 90 -4.72 10.11 -3.52
C VAL A 90 -4.29 8.69 -3.18
N VAL A 91 -3.72 8.49 -1.99
CA VAL A 91 -3.32 7.16 -1.52
C VAL A 91 -4.51 6.20 -1.51
N ILE A 92 -5.62 6.63 -0.92
CA ILE A 92 -6.82 5.78 -0.79
C ILE A 92 -7.41 5.47 -2.17
N ASN A 93 -7.54 6.48 -3.05
CA ASN A 93 -8.09 6.29 -4.38
C ASN A 93 -7.24 5.32 -5.21
N GLU A 94 -5.92 5.43 -5.14
CA GLU A 94 -5.04 4.49 -5.83
C GLU A 94 -5.18 3.08 -5.30
N GLY A 95 -5.33 2.92 -3.98
CA GLY A 95 -5.57 1.61 -3.36
C GLY A 95 -6.86 0.97 -3.85
N VAL A 96 -7.93 1.74 -3.93
CA VAL A 96 -9.22 1.27 -4.44
C VAL A 96 -9.12 0.87 -5.91
N GLU A 97 -8.44 1.66 -6.72
CA GLU A 97 -8.25 1.34 -8.14
C GLU A 97 -7.42 0.08 -8.34
N LEU A 98 -6.38 -0.12 -7.53
CA LEU A 98 -5.60 -1.36 -7.54
C LEU A 98 -6.47 -2.57 -7.18
N ALA A 99 -7.34 -2.41 -6.18
CA ALA A 99 -8.25 -3.48 -5.77
C ALA A 99 -9.17 -3.89 -6.92
N LYS A 100 -9.73 -2.91 -7.63
CA LYS A 100 -10.58 -3.17 -8.79
C LYS A 100 -9.82 -3.86 -9.91
N THR A 101 -8.59 -3.39 -10.18
CA THR A 101 -7.75 -3.91 -11.26
C THR A 101 -7.33 -5.35 -11.01
N PHE A 102 -7.01 -5.71 -9.78
CA PHE A 102 -6.44 -7.02 -9.44
C PHE A 102 -7.45 -7.98 -8.81
N GLY A 103 -8.74 -7.73 -9.02
CA GLY A 103 -9.78 -8.70 -8.69
C GLY A 103 -10.28 -8.68 -7.25
N ALA A 104 -9.94 -7.65 -6.47
CA ALA A 104 -10.44 -7.49 -5.12
C ALA A 104 -11.68 -6.59 -5.07
N ASP A 105 -12.52 -6.66 -6.10
CA ASP A 105 -13.71 -5.82 -6.25
C ASP A 105 -14.62 -5.85 -5.03
N LYS A 106 -14.83 -7.05 -4.48
CA LYS A 106 -15.72 -7.23 -3.33
C LYS A 106 -15.12 -6.66 -2.05
N GLY A 107 -13.79 -6.56 -2.00
CA GLY A 107 -13.06 -6.07 -0.83
C GLY A 107 -12.77 -4.57 -0.86
N HIS A 108 -13.01 -3.88 -1.99
CA HIS A 108 -12.55 -2.49 -2.10
C HIS A 108 -13.23 -1.54 -1.11
N ARG A 109 -14.50 -1.79 -0.76
CA ARG A 109 -15.19 -0.97 0.24
C ARG A 109 -14.62 -1.19 1.62
N TYR A 110 -14.29 -2.43 1.94
CA TYR A 110 -13.65 -2.78 3.21
C TYR A 110 -12.29 -2.10 3.33
N MET A 111 -11.47 -2.21 2.29
CA MET A 111 -10.15 -1.57 2.26
C MET A 111 -10.24 -0.05 2.34
N ASN A 112 -11.19 0.53 1.62
CA ASN A 112 -11.42 1.98 1.69
C ASN A 112 -11.73 2.41 3.13
N GLY A 113 -12.59 1.66 3.83
CA GLY A 113 -12.93 1.94 5.22
C GLY A 113 -11.73 1.82 6.15
N VAL A 114 -10.92 0.78 5.99
CA VAL A 114 -9.71 0.59 6.80
C VAL A 114 -8.72 1.74 6.57
N LEU A 115 -8.48 2.08 5.32
CA LEU A 115 -7.53 3.14 4.97
C LEU A 115 -8.02 4.52 5.40
N ASP A 116 -9.31 4.77 5.31
CA ASP A 116 -9.89 6.03 5.76
C ASP A 116 -9.71 6.20 7.27
N LYS A 117 -9.95 5.17 8.05
CA LYS A 117 -9.74 5.21 9.50
C LYS A 117 -8.27 5.40 9.85
N LEU A 118 -7.38 4.71 9.16
CA LEU A 118 -5.94 4.88 9.36
C LEU A 118 -5.52 6.31 9.02
N ALA A 119 -6.01 6.87 7.90
CA ALA A 119 -5.71 8.23 7.50
C ALA A 119 -6.17 9.25 8.55
N HIS A 120 -7.36 9.07 9.11
CA HIS A 120 -7.86 9.96 10.16
C HIS A 120 -6.98 9.95 11.41
N LYS A 121 -6.33 8.82 11.68
CA LYS A 121 -5.38 8.72 12.79
C LYS A 121 -4.04 9.39 12.46
N VAL A 122 -3.44 9.06 11.33
CA VAL A 122 -2.05 9.45 11.03
C VAL A 122 -1.95 10.73 10.20
N ARG A 123 -3.03 11.17 9.57
CA ARG A 123 -3.11 12.40 8.77
C ARG A 123 -4.11 13.39 9.35
N ALA A 124 -4.28 13.36 10.69
CA ALA A 124 -5.27 14.21 11.37
C ALA A 124 -5.08 15.69 11.07
N VAL A 125 -3.83 16.17 11.03
CA VAL A 125 -3.53 17.57 10.76
C VAL A 125 -3.92 17.95 9.33
N GLU A 126 -3.60 17.11 8.36
CA GLU A 126 -3.97 17.33 6.95
C GLU A 126 -5.48 17.41 6.78
N ILE A 127 -6.19 16.46 7.36
CA ILE A 127 -7.65 16.38 7.26
C ILE A 127 -8.30 17.60 7.93
N SER A 128 -7.81 17.98 9.11
CA SER A 128 -8.29 19.14 9.85
C SER A 128 -8.14 20.46 9.04
N ARG A 129 -6.99 20.65 8.40
CA ARG A 129 -6.74 21.80 7.54
C ARG A 129 -7.73 21.91 6.38
N LYS A 130 -8.05 20.76 5.74
CA LYS A 130 -9.00 20.73 4.65
C LYS A 130 -10.43 21.06 5.09
N LYS A 131 -10.80 20.66 6.32
CA LYS A 131 -12.13 20.95 6.86
C LYS A 131 -12.30 22.41 7.27
N SER A 132 -11.24 23.09 7.64
CA SER A 132 -11.29 24.48 8.07
C SER A 132 -11.33 25.48 6.91
N ARG A 133 -11.29 24.99 5.70
CA ARG A 133 -11.46 25.78 4.49
C ARG A 133 -12.86 25.58 3.92
#